data_6d7707174f0498b6a65ab9d6488fd64f
#
_entry.id   6d7707174f0498b6a65ab9d6488fd64f
#
_cell.length_a   1.000
_cell.length_b   1.000
_cell.length_c   1.000
_cell.angle_alpha   90.00
_cell.angle_beta   90.00
_cell.angle_gamma   90.00
#
_symmetry.space_group_name_H-M   'P 1'
#
loop_
_entity.id
_entity.type
_entity.pdbx_description
1 polymer ?
#
loop_
_entity_poly.entity_id
_entity_poly.type
_entity_poly.pdbx_seq_one_letter_code
_entity_poly.pdbx_strand_id
1 'polypeptide(L)'
;MSRLFFCLAGTIICALLLSGCVDSSGPLLSDAQPVFGQQVRLQFYSLRKGTADEPEQATYKWDRGAYQHANGGMTDVSSFSVHPLARDIFVVQSAATKRPGIFEYAVARRLVDGVYQVIAIDEADAGRLTRARFCKRGSDSSCRIKTLNQLYAFARATAERRKGQGGLVLRLANGVAESPR
;
A
#
# COMPACT_ATOMS: atom_id res chain seq x y z
N MET A 1 -35.78 1.01 14.46
CA MET A 1 -35.15 0.18 13.43
C MET A 1 -34.12 1.05 12.70
N SER A 2 -32.92 1.19 13.21
CA SER A 2 -31.85 1.95 12.51
C SER A 2 -30.52 1.76 13.23
N ARG A 3 -29.93 0.55 13.17
CA ARG A 3 -28.55 0.27 13.67
C ARG A 3 -27.77 -0.73 12.81
N LEU A 4 -28.20 -1.01 11.59
CA LEU A 4 -27.59 -2.06 10.73
C LEU A 4 -26.75 -1.52 9.58
N PHE A 5 -26.57 -0.21 9.45
CA PHE A 5 -25.86 0.38 8.29
C PHE A 5 -24.41 0.80 8.54
N PHE A 6 -23.90 0.71 9.78
CA PHE A 6 -22.55 1.20 10.10
C PHE A 6 -21.43 0.17 9.95
N CYS A 7 -21.71 -1.10 9.68
CA CYS A 7 -20.67 -2.13 9.54
C CYS A 7 -20.16 -2.35 8.09
N LEU A 8 -20.73 -1.71 7.08
CA LEU A 8 -20.36 -2.00 5.67
C LEU A 8 -19.23 -1.12 5.13
N ALA A 9 -18.94 0.02 5.72
CA ALA A 9 -17.91 0.94 5.19
C ALA A 9 -16.47 0.47 5.49
N GLY A 10 -16.23 -0.14 6.66
CA GLY A 10 -14.90 -0.61 7.05
C GLY A 10 -14.36 -1.81 6.27
N THR A 11 -15.23 -2.56 5.59
CA THR A 11 -14.87 -3.80 4.87
C THR A 11 -14.25 -3.55 3.49
N ILE A 12 -14.29 -2.32 3.00
CA ILE A 12 -14.02 -2.01 1.58
C ILE A 12 -12.53 -1.79 1.31
N ILE A 13 -11.80 -1.23 2.28
CA ILE A 13 -10.33 -1.02 2.14
C ILE A 13 -9.60 -2.36 2.22
N CYS A 14 -10.08 -3.28 3.05
CA CYS A 14 -9.53 -4.64 3.18
C CYS A 14 -9.66 -5.47 1.89
N ALA A 15 -10.71 -5.25 1.08
CA ALA A 15 -10.94 -6.01 -0.14
C ALA A 15 -10.02 -5.63 -1.32
N LEU A 16 -9.43 -4.44 -1.30
CA LEU A 16 -8.47 -4.02 -2.34
C LEU A 16 -7.07 -4.60 -2.11
N LEU A 17 -6.75 -5.00 -0.88
CA LEU A 17 -5.46 -5.60 -0.53
C LEU A 17 -5.49 -7.14 -0.55
N LEU A 18 -6.65 -7.77 -0.73
CA LEU A 18 -6.84 -9.22 -0.52
C LEU A 18 -6.91 -10.08 -1.78
N SER A 19 -6.94 -9.50 -2.98
CA SER A 19 -7.06 -10.29 -4.21
C SER A 19 -5.73 -10.37 -4.96
N GLY A 20 -5.02 -11.47 -4.83
CA GLY A 20 -3.83 -11.76 -5.62
C GLY A 20 -2.56 -11.04 -5.20
N CYS A 21 -2.49 -10.60 -3.95
CA CYS A 21 -1.36 -9.82 -3.45
C CYS A 21 -0.07 -10.62 -3.46
N VAL A 22 0.99 -9.98 -3.87
CA VAL A 22 2.35 -10.42 -3.64
C VAL A 22 2.68 -10.19 -2.18
N ASP A 23 3.08 -11.24 -1.46
CA ASP A 23 3.43 -11.18 -0.05
C ASP A 23 4.81 -11.82 0.27
N SER A 24 5.29 -11.61 1.50
CA SER A 24 6.48 -12.27 2.04
C SER A 24 6.29 -12.65 3.51
N SER A 25 7.05 -13.65 3.98
CA SER A 25 7.07 -14.10 5.38
C SER A 25 7.96 -13.27 6.30
N GLY A 26 8.41 -12.10 5.85
CA GLY A 26 9.22 -11.15 6.60
C GLY A 26 9.40 -9.88 5.77
N PRO A 27 9.82 -8.76 6.41
CA PRO A 27 10.03 -7.52 5.69
C PRO A 27 11.18 -7.68 4.68
N LEU A 28 10.95 -7.26 3.44
CA LEU A 28 11.98 -7.25 2.39
C LEU A 28 12.65 -5.89 2.24
N LEU A 29 11.99 -4.84 2.74
CA LEU A 29 12.47 -3.48 2.69
C LEU A 29 12.96 -3.09 4.09
N SER A 30 14.26 -2.82 4.21
CA SER A 30 14.92 -2.24 5.36
C SER A 30 15.32 -0.78 5.05
N ASP A 31 15.81 -0.07 6.02
CA ASP A 31 16.38 1.28 5.87
C ASP A 31 15.41 2.32 5.26
N ALA A 32 14.13 2.18 5.57
CA ALA A 32 13.13 3.16 5.20
C ALA A 32 13.45 4.53 5.81
N GLN A 33 13.13 5.58 5.06
CA GLN A 33 13.26 6.96 5.50
C GLN A 33 11.90 7.63 5.62
N PRO A 34 11.76 8.69 6.44
CA PRO A 34 10.50 9.41 6.60
C PRO A 34 10.18 10.28 5.38
N VAL A 35 9.85 9.65 4.25
CA VAL A 35 9.56 10.32 2.97
C VAL A 35 8.49 11.41 3.09
N PHE A 36 7.55 11.26 4.03
CA PHE A 36 6.47 12.22 4.29
C PHE A 36 6.70 13.07 5.54
N GLY A 37 7.95 13.15 6.05
CA GLY A 37 8.28 13.82 7.31
C GLY A 37 8.00 12.96 8.54
N GLN A 38 8.21 13.53 9.74
CA GLN A 38 8.10 12.80 11.02
C GLN A 38 6.65 12.48 11.40
N GLN A 39 5.71 13.26 10.91
CA GLN A 39 4.28 13.04 11.11
C GLN A 39 3.53 13.36 9.83
N VAL A 40 2.59 12.53 9.48
CA VAL A 40 1.77 12.72 8.28
C VAL A 40 0.30 12.45 8.59
N ARG A 41 -0.57 13.31 8.07
CA ARG A 41 -2.01 13.07 8.00
C ARG A 41 -2.38 12.70 6.58
N LEU A 42 -2.96 11.54 6.41
CA LEU A 42 -3.35 10.97 5.13
C LEU A 42 -4.86 11.04 4.96
N GLN A 43 -5.30 11.42 3.77
CA GLN A 43 -6.69 11.32 3.33
C GLN A 43 -6.76 10.25 2.24
N PHE A 44 -7.64 9.29 2.40
CA PHE A 44 -7.81 8.16 1.49
C PHE A 44 -9.10 8.34 0.69
N TYR A 45 -8.98 8.30 -0.63
CA TYR A 45 -10.11 8.39 -1.56
C TYR A 45 -10.21 7.08 -2.35
N SER A 46 -11.34 6.39 -2.21
CA SER A 46 -11.63 5.21 -3.05
C SER A 46 -11.98 5.66 -4.48
N LEU A 47 -11.34 5.05 -5.47
CA LEU A 47 -11.65 5.29 -6.89
C LEU A 47 -12.83 4.43 -7.38
N ARG A 48 -13.73 3.99 -6.51
CA ARG A 48 -14.94 3.28 -6.95
C ARG A 48 -15.86 4.24 -7.70
N LYS A 49 -16.35 3.80 -8.87
CA LYS A 49 -17.33 4.54 -9.64
C LYS A 49 -18.60 4.76 -8.81
N GLY A 50 -18.99 6.02 -8.64
CA GLY A 50 -20.36 6.42 -8.30
C GLY A 50 -20.65 6.83 -6.86
N THR A 51 -19.70 6.77 -5.94
CA THR A 51 -19.90 7.30 -4.57
C THR A 51 -18.80 8.31 -4.25
N ALA A 52 -19.20 9.56 -4.00
CA ALA A 52 -18.34 10.54 -3.37
C ALA A 52 -18.39 10.31 -1.85
N ASP A 53 -17.81 9.20 -1.39
CA ASP A 53 -17.69 8.93 0.03
C ASP A 53 -16.74 9.97 0.65
N GLU A 54 -17.03 10.41 1.86
CA GLU A 54 -16.11 11.28 2.60
C GLU A 54 -14.76 10.57 2.74
N PRO A 55 -13.63 11.28 2.52
CA PRO A 55 -12.33 10.68 2.61
C PRO A 55 -12.07 10.19 4.04
N GLU A 56 -11.64 8.95 4.16
CA GLU A 56 -11.13 8.45 5.42
C GLU A 56 -9.82 9.16 5.74
N GLN A 57 -9.64 9.57 7.01
CA GLN A 57 -8.44 10.27 7.46
C GLN A 57 -7.73 9.47 8.54
N ALA A 58 -6.40 9.40 8.44
CA ALA A 58 -5.57 8.80 9.46
C ALA A 58 -4.28 9.61 9.67
N THR A 59 -3.80 9.65 10.91
CA THR A 59 -2.53 10.29 11.26
C THR A 59 -1.52 9.22 11.63
N TYR A 60 -0.33 9.33 11.04
CA TYR A 60 0.77 8.44 11.29
C TYR A 60 1.98 9.23 11.79
N LYS A 61 2.76 8.61 12.68
CA LYS A 61 4.05 9.12 13.16
C LYS A 61 5.16 8.16 12.76
N TRP A 62 6.29 8.72 12.34
CA TRP A 62 7.48 7.95 12.05
C TRP A 62 8.10 7.43 13.34
N ASP A 63 8.28 6.13 13.43
CA ASP A 63 8.95 5.45 14.52
C ASP A 63 9.64 4.19 14.00
N ARG A 64 10.92 4.02 14.38
CA ARG A 64 11.71 2.80 14.10
C ARG A 64 11.62 2.25 12.68
N GLY A 65 11.72 3.13 11.69
CA GLY A 65 11.75 2.73 10.28
C GLY A 65 10.38 2.50 9.62
N ALA A 66 9.29 2.89 10.29
CA ALA A 66 7.95 2.82 9.72
C ALA A 66 7.03 3.96 10.23
N TYR A 67 6.00 4.25 9.47
CA TYR A 67 4.89 5.09 9.92
C TYR A 67 3.93 4.25 10.75
N GLN A 68 3.76 4.61 12.02
CA GLN A 68 2.84 3.97 12.96
C GLN A 68 1.57 4.81 13.09
N HIS A 69 0.40 4.18 13.11
CA HIS A 69 -0.86 4.86 13.34
C HIS A 69 -0.86 5.57 14.70
N ALA A 70 -1.09 6.90 14.71
CA ALA A 70 -0.88 7.72 15.91
C ALA A 70 -1.83 7.39 17.08
N ASN A 71 -3.03 6.92 16.79
CA ASN A 71 -4.07 6.70 17.79
C ASN A 71 -4.31 5.21 18.11
N GLY A 72 -3.48 4.28 17.59
CA GLY A 72 -3.69 2.84 17.80
C GLY A 72 -5.05 2.34 17.30
N GLY A 73 -5.73 3.13 16.46
CA GLY A 73 -7.06 2.83 15.96
C GLY A 73 -7.09 1.61 15.04
N MET A 74 -8.25 0.98 14.94
CA MET A 74 -8.51 -0.18 14.07
C MET A 74 -8.59 0.22 12.59
N THR A 75 -7.57 0.90 12.06
CA THR A 75 -7.41 1.01 10.62
C THR A 75 -6.80 -0.29 10.11
N ASP A 76 -7.18 -0.70 8.92
CA ASP A 76 -6.66 -1.93 8.29
C ASP A 76 -5.13 -1.86 8.06
N VAL A 77 -4.52 -0.68 8.16
CA VAL A 77 -3.08 -0.46 8.08
C VAL A 77 -2.58 0.16 9.39
N SER A 78 -2.06 -0.67 10.27
CA SER A 78 -1.49 -0.22 11.56
C SER A 78 -0.13 0.45 11.39
N SER A 79 0.67 -0.01 10.42
CA SER A 79 1.99 0.54 10.11
C SER A 79 2.38 0.32 8.66
N PHE A 80 3.19 1.22 8.12
CA PHE A 80 3.77 1.05 6.78
C PHE A 80 5.11 1.75 6.66
N SER A 81 5.94 1.27 5.73
CA SER A 81 7.17 1.93 5.30
C SER A 81 7.12 2.24 3.80
N VAL A 82 7.86 3.28 3.38
CA VAL A 82 7.88 3.77 2.00
C VAL A 82 9.33 3.82 1.51
N HIS A 83 9.57 3.24 0.34
CA HIS A 83 10.90 3.15 -0.25
C HIS A 83 10.88 3.64 -1.70
N PRO A 84 11.83 4.46 -2.12
CA PRO A 84 11.90 4.91 -3.50
C PRO A 84 12.24 3.73 -4.43
N LEU A 85 11.49 3.59 -5.53
CA LEU A 85 11.75 2.61 -6.59
C LEU A 85 12.32 3.27 -7.85
N ALA A 86 11.76 4.43 -8.18
CA ALA A 86 12.18 5.29 -9.30
C ALA A 86 11.68 6.72 -9.02
N ARG A 87 11.95 7.65 -9.95
CA ARG A 87 11.39 9.01 -9.85
C ARG A 87 9.86 8.91 -9.79
N ASP A 88 9.26 9.51 -8.76
CA ASP A 88 7.81 9.56 -8.53
C ASP A 88 7.13 8.20 -8.31
N ILE A 89 7.90 7.13 -8.11
CA ILE A 89 7.39 5.77 -7.84
C ILE A 89 8.05 5.23 -6.57
N PHE A 90 7.23 4.75 -5.66
CA PHE A 90 7.64 4.20 -4.37
C PHE A 90 7.04 2.81 -4.19
N VAL A 91 7.71 1.97 -3.43
CA VAL A 91 7.14 0.73 -2.89
C VAL A 91 6.73 0.97 -1.45
N VAL A 92 5.51 0.63 -1.14
CA VAL A 92 4.96 0.64 0.22
C VAL A 92 4.96 -0.79 0.74
N GLN A 93 5.49 -0.99 1.93
CA GLN A 93 5.45 -2.25 2.68
C GLN A 93 4.59 -2.06 3.92
N SER A 94 3.65 -2.95 4.17
CA SER A 94 2.84 -2.97 5.39
C SER A 94 2.77 -4.37 5.98
N ALA A 95 2.66 -4.48 7.30
CA ALA A 95 2.34 -5.75 7.95
C ALA A 95 0.87 -6.07 7.71
N ALA A 96 0.57 -7.31 7.33
CA ALA A 96 -0.80 -7.75 7.13
C ALA A 96 -1.53 -7.86 8.47
N THR A 97 -2.59 -7.09 8.66
CA THR A 97 -3.32 -7.02 9.94
C THR A 97 -3.91 -8.37 10.37
N LYS A 98 -4.39 -9.16 9.42
CA LYS A 98 -5.06 -10.45 9.68
C LYS A 98 -4.13 -11.66 9.55
N ARG A 99 -2.88 -11.46 9.16
CA ARG A 99 -1.90 -12.53 8.93
C ARG A 99 -0.56 -12.16 9.58
N PRO A 100 -0.38 -12.41 10.89
CA PRO A 100 0.85 -12.06 11.60
C PRO A 100 2.09 -12.64 10.91
N GLY A 101 3.15 -11.84 10.81
CA GLY A 101 4.39 -12.22 10.15
C GLY A 101 4.37 -12.18 8.61
N ILE A 102 3.23 -11.83 8.01
CA ILE A 102 3.13 -11.61 6.56
C ILE A 102 3.21 -10.12 6.26
N PHE A 103 3.95 -9.78 5.21
CA PHE A 103 4.07 -8.42 4.69
C PHE A 103 3.46 -8.33 3.30
N GLU A 104 2.70 -7.28 3.08
CA GLU A 104 2.02 -6.96 1.84
C GLU A 104 2.65 -5.71 1.21
N TYR A 105 2.53 -5.60 -0.11
CA TYR A 105 3.22 -4.56 -0.86
C TYR A 105 2.29 -3.83 -1.81
N ALA A 106 2.51 -2.53 -1.95
CA ALA A 106 1.84 -1.69 -2.91
C ALA A 106 2.85 -0.79 -3.65
N VAL A 107 2.45 -0.31 -4.81
CA VAL A 107 3.15 0.78 -5.51
C VAL A 107 2.42 2.08 -5.20
N ALA A 108 3.15 3.10 -4.77
CA ALA A 108 2.65 4.47 -4.68
C ALA A 108 3.30 5.29 -5.81
N ARG A 109 2.48 5.89 -6.66
CA ARG A 109 2.91 6.79 -7.73
C ARG A 109 2.52 8.21 -7.37
N ARG A 110 3.45 9.13 -7.34
CA ARG A 110 3.16 10.56 -7.18
C ARG A 110 2.48 11.07 -8.46
N LEU A 111 1.29 11.62 -8.32
CA LEU A 111 0.53 12.24 -9.41
C LEU A 111 0.86 13.73 -9.51
N VAL A 112 0.80 14.41 -8.37
CA VAL A 112 1.25 15.79 -8.14
C VAL A 112 1.79 15.87 -6.72
N ASP A 113 2.35 17.00 -6.33
CA ASP A 113 2.88 17.16 -4.98
C ASP A 113 1.81 16.90 -3.91
N GLY A 114 2.14 16.02 -2.99
CA GLY A 114 1.25 15.59 -1.92
C GLY A 114 0.10 14.66 -2.32
N VAL A 115 0.00 14.24 -3.59
CA VAL A 115 -1.06 13.33 -4.05
C VAL A 115 -0.45 12.10 -4.71
N TYR A 116 -0.86 10.92 -4.23
CA TYR A 116 -0.32 9.64 -4.69
C TYR A 116 -1.45 8.70 -5.10
N GLN A 117 -1.24 7.96 -6.17
CA GLN A 117 -2.03 6.77 -6.48
C GLN A 117 -1.36 5.57 -5.85
N VAL A 118 -2.09 4.80 -5.05
CA VAL A 118 -1.59 3.58 -4.39
C VAL A 118 -2.30 2.37 -4.97
N ILE A 119 -1.53 1.40 -5.44
CA ILE A 119 -2.02 0.21 -6.12
C ILE A 119 -1.35 -1.01 -5.47
N ALA A 120 -2.14 -1.97 -4.98
CA ALA A 120 -1.60 -3.24 -4.49
C ALA A 120 -0.80 -3.94 -5.59
N ILE A 121 0.34 -4.52 -5.23
CA ILE A 121 1.14 -5.30 -6.17
C ILE A 121 0.43 -6.64 -6.38
N ASP A 122 -0.03 -6.87 -7.62
CA ASP A 122 -0.75 -8.06 -8.03
C ASP A 122 0.13 -8.93 -8.93
N GLU A 123 0.14 -10.24 -8.68
CA GLU A 123 0.85 -11.19 -9.52
C GLU A 123 0.34 -11.19 -10.97
N ALA A 124 -0.93 -10.86 -11.18
CA ALA A 124 -1.55 -10.80 -12.50
C ALA A 124 -0.97 -9.67 -13.37
N ASP A 125 -0.39 -8.63 -12.75
CA ASP A 125 0.25 -7.53 -13.47
C ASP A 125 1.62 -7.93 -14.03
N ALA A 126 2.27 -8.92 -13.42
CA ALA A 126 3.52 -9.45 -13.92
C ALA A 126 3.30 -10.40 -15.11
N GLY A 127 4.18 -10.36 -16.07
CA GLY A 127 4.16 -11.28 -17.20
C GLY A 127 4.30 -12.75 -16.76
N ARG A 128 3.80 -13.67 -17.58
CA ARG A 128 3.80 -15.12 -17.29
C ARG A 128 5.16 -15.67 -16.85
N LEU A 129 6.23 -15.21 -17.48
CA LEU A 129 7.60 -15.65 -17.17
C LEU A 129 8.05 -15.18 -15.79
N THR A 130 7.74 -13.91 -15.43
CA THR A 130 8.05 -13.37 -14.09
C THR A 130 7.32 -14.13 -13.01
N ARG A 131 6.02 -14.41 -13.22
CA ARG A 131 5.23 -15.24 -12.29
C ARG A 131 5.82 -16.64 -12.15
N ALA A 132 6.08 -17.33 -13.25
CA ALA A 132 6.64 -18.69 -13.24
C ALA A 132 8.01 -18.75 -12.53
N ARG A 133 8.82 -17.70 -12.68
CA ARG A 133 10.17 -17.63 -12.11
C ARG A 133 10.17 -17.29 -10.62
N PHE A 134 9.31 -16.41 -10.18
CA PHE A 134 9.42 -15.79 -8.85
C PHE A 134 8.28 -16.12 -7.90
N CYS A 135 7.16 -16.60 -8.42
CA CYS A 135 5.97 -16.84 -7.64
C CYS A 135 5.96 -18.27 -7.10
N LYS A 136 6.12 -18.43 -5.80
CA LYS A 136 5.74 -19.68 -5.13
C LYS A 136 4.37 -19.48 -4.53
N ARG A 137 3.38 -20.26 -4.96
CA ARG A 137 2.04 -20.20 -4.39
C ARG A 137 2.07 -20.60 -2.93
N GLY A 138 1.58 -19.72 -2.07
CA GLY A 138 1.25 -20.02 -0.69
C GLY A 138 -0.02 -20.86 -0.58
N SER A 139 -0.35 -21.30 0.63
CA SER A 139 -1.57 -22.06 0.93
C SER A 139 -2.86 -21.29 0.60
N ASP A 140 -2.78 -19.98 0.58
CA ASP A 140 -3.88 -19.02 0.32
C ASP A 140 -3.91 -18.52 -1.13
N SER A 141 -3.21 -19.19 -2.03
CA SER A 141 -3.07 -18.83 -3.45
C SER A 141 -2.34 -17.49 -3.71
N SER A 142 -1.80 -16.84 -2.68
CA SER A 142 -0.98 -15.64 -2.85
C SER A 142 0.39 -15.98 -3.45
N CYS A 143 0.98 -15.00 -4.15
CA CYS A 143 2.33 -15.10 -4.68
C CYS A 143 3.34 -14.74 -3.60
N ARG A 144 3.99 -15.74 -2.99
CA ARG A 144 4.99 -15.52 -1.96
C ARG A 144 6.38 -15.30 -2.54
N ILE A 145 6.92 -14.11 -2.30
CA ILE A 145 8.27 -13.72 -2.70
C ILE A 145 9.25 -13.76 -1.51
N LYS A 146 10.55 -13.83 -1.81
CA LYS A 146 11.59 -13.99 -0.78
C LYS A 146 12.70 -12.95 -0.86
N THR A 147 12.80 -12.22 -1.96
CA THR A 147 13.93 -11.31 -2.19
C THR A 147 13.47 -9.95 -2.69
N LEU A 148 14.28 -8.93 -2.41
CA LEU A 148 14.08 -7.57 -2.87
C LEU A 148 14.00 -7.48 -4.42
N ASN A 149 14.83 -8.24 -5.13
CA ASN A 149 14.80 -8.26 -6.59
C ASN A 149 13.47 -8.78 -7.14
N GLN A 150 12.88 -9.79 -6.49
CA GLN A 150 11.55 -10.28 -6.85
C GLN A 150 10.50 -9.20 -6.62
N LEU A 151 10.53 -8.55 -5.45
CA LEU A 151 9.61 -7.44 -5.13
C LEU A 151 9.70 -6.33 -6.18
N TYR A 152 10.89 -5.88 -6.51
CA TYR A 152 11.08 -4.81 -7.49
C TYR A 152 10.63 -5.20 -8.90
N ALA A 153 10.78 -6.46 -9.30
CA ALA A 153 10.28 -6.94 -10.58
C ALA A 153 8.74 -6.84 -10.66
N PHE A 154 8.04 -7.27 -9.59
CA PHE A 154 6.59 -7.15 -9.51
C PHE A 154 6.13 -5.69 -9.40
N ALA A 155 6.79 -4.89 -8.57
CA ALA A 155 6.44 -3.48 -8.38
C ALA A 155 6.54 -2.67 -9.69
N ARG A 156 7.60 -2.89 -10.48
CA ARG A 156 7.77 -2.25 -11.78
C ARG A 156 6.68 -2.69 -12.77
N ALA A 157 6.38 -3.98 -12.83
CA ALA A 157 5.33 -4.51 -13.71
C ALA A 157 3.95 -3.90 -13.37
N THR A 158 3.59 -3.84 -12.07
CA THR A 158 2.36 -3.19 -11.61
C THR A 158 2.36 -1.70 -11.93
N ALA A 159 3.46 -0.99 -11.68
CA ALA A 159 3.57 0.43 -11.98
C ALA A 159 3.36 0.76 -13.46
N GLU A 160 3.86 -0.08 -14.36
CA GLU A 160 3.71 0.09 -15.80
C GLU A 160 2.28 -0.26 -16.26
N ARG A 161 1.79 -1.43 -15.84
CA ARG A 161 0.52 -1.96 -16.33
C ARG A 161 -0.69 -1.19 -15.81
N ARG A 162 -0.64 -0.70 -14.57
CA ARG A 162 -1.75 0.00 -13.89
C ARG A 162 -1.63 1.52 -13.95
N LYS A 163 -0.85 2.07 -14.85
CA LYS A 163 -0.69 3.51 -15.00
C LYS A 163 -2.05 4.19 -15.22
N GLY A 164 -2.49 4.99 -14.25
CA GLY A 164 -3.78 5.71 -14.29
C GLY A 164 -5.02 4.83 -14.11
N GLN A 165 -4.86 3.55 -13.72
CA GLN A 165 -5.98 2.63 -13.57
C GLN A 165 -6.10 2.10 -12.14
N GLY A 166 -7.30 2.24 -11.56
CA GLY A 166 -7.67 1.64 -10.27
C GLY A 166 -6.85 2.15 -9.09
N GLY A 167 -6.95 1.42 -7.99
CA GLY A 167 -6.24 1.73 -6.75
C GLY A 167 -6.95 2.74 -5.86
N LEU A 168 -6.20 3.32 -4.95
CA LEU A 168 -6.61 4.32 -3.97
C LEU A 168 -5.85 5.61 -4.26
N VAL A 169 -6.51 6.76 -4.14
CA VAL A 169 -5.80 8.05 -4.10
C VAL A 169 -5.56 8.43 -2.66
N LEU A 170 -4.30 8.73 -2.37
CA LEU A 170 -3.84 9.18 -1.07
C LEU A 170 -3.40 10.65 -1.20
N ARG A 171 -3.90 11.52 -0.34
CA ARG A 171 -3.50 12.92 -0.24
C ARG A 171 -2.88 13.20 1.10
N LEU A 172 -1.75 13.92 1.10
CA LEU A 172 -1.16 14.48 2.31
C LEU A 172 -1.98 15.70 2.75
N ALA A 173 -2.61 15.64 3.92
CA ALA A 173 -3.45 16.74 4.42
C ALA A 173 -2.64 17.91 4.98
N ASN A 174 -1.39 17.69 5.35
CA ASN A 174 -0.48 18.73 5.85
C ASN A 174 0.50 19.08 4.72
N GLY A 175 0.15 19.99 3.83
CA GLY A 175 0.92 20.41 2.66
C GLY A 175 2.41 20.05 2.63
N VAL A 176 2.86 19.72 1.42
CA VAL A 176 4.24 19.55 0.98
C VAL A 176 5.15 18.72 1.92
N ALA A 177 5.29 17.45 1.59
CA ALA A 177 6.45 16.71 2.06
C ALA A 177 7.71 17.44 1.55
N GLU A 178 8.57 17.91 2.46
CA GLU A 178 9.91 18.34 2.07
C GLU A 178 10.60 17.15 1.38
N SER A 179 10.83 17.29 0.09
CA SER A 179 11.63 16.32 -0.66
C SER A 179 13.04 16.32 -0.07
N PRO A 180 13.56 15.21 0.39
CA PRO A 180 14.98 15.14 0.73
C PRO A 180 15.77 15.44 -0.55
N ARG A 181 16.65 16.45 -0.47
CA ARG A 181 17.59 16.85 -1.51
C ARG A 181 18.67 15.80 -1.70
#